data_a4d96a27da3c784ee2636d5a36309a16
#
_entry.id   a4d96a27da3c784ee2636d5a36309a16
#
_cell.length_a   1.000
_cell.length_b   1.000
_cell.length_c   1.000
_cell.angle_alpha   90.00
_cell.angle_beta   90.00
_cell.angle_gamma   90.00
#
_symmetry.space_group_name_H-M   'P 1'
#
loop_
_entity.id
_entity.type
_entity.pdbx_description
1 polymer ?
#
loop_
_entity_poly.entity_id
_entity_poly.type
_entity_poly.pdbx_seq_one_letter_code
_entity_poly.pdbx_strand_id
1 'polypeptide(L)'
;MPAAGEEPARAREAGAAAGPLSLPPKWVRGAPDGDGENALAVAHAFLRTHVRPGAFALDATAGNGHDTLFLCRLVGAAGRVLAFDVQPQAVENTNARLRENGCGQVGRAVLDSHANLAAYAAPGSVDAAVFNLGYLPGGDHGVFTTPGVSVPAMRTALELLRPGGVMTVCVYYGGPQGMAEKDAVLAFLTGLPPEGYRVSVRDFSGRPGCPPIPVCIEKRAW
;
A
#
# COMPACT_ATOMS: atom_id res chain seq x y z
N MET A 1 2.99 -67.13 -24.87
CA MET A 1 2.56 -66.67 -23.56
C MET A 1 3.28 -65.27 -23.32
N PRO A 2 2.61 -64.14 -23.57
CA PRO A 2 3.18 -62.86 -23.23
C PRO A 2 2.71 -62.40 -21.82
N ALA A 3 3.61 -61.80 -21.10
CA ALA A 3 3.42 -61.26 -19.77
C ALA A 3 2.61 -59.96 -19.79
N ALA A 4 1.83 -59.78 -18.74
CA ALA A 4 0.95 -58.67 -18.50
C ALA A 4 1.72 -57.35 -18.30
N GLY A 5 1.24 -56.27 -18.96
CA GLY A 5 1.72 -54.91 -18.75
C GLY A 5 1.10 -54.30 -17.49
N GLU A 6 1.94 -53.73 -16.66
CA GLU A 6 1.53 -52.88 -15.55
C GLU A 6 1.22 -51.45 -16.07
N GLU A 7 0.04 -51.00 -15.78
CA GLU A 7 -0.44 -49.65 -16.06
C GLU A 7 0.07 -48.70 -14.97
N PRO A 8 0.65 -47.51 -15.28
CA PRO A 8 1.13 -46.60 -14.26
C PRO A 8 -0.05 -45.89 -13.59
N ALA A 9 -0.04 -45.89 -12.27
CA ALA A 9 -1.00 -45.22 -11.40
C ALA A 9 -1.06 -43.70 -11.69
N ARG A 10 -2.26 -43.21 -12.02
CA ARG A 10 -2.56 -41.79 -12.14
C ARG A 10 -2.45 -41.15 -10.78
N ALA A 11 -1.51 -40.19 -10.64
CA ALA A 11 -1.45 -39.26 -9.55
C ALA A 11 -2.72 -38.39 -9.53
N ARG A 12 -3.49 -38.49 -8.45
CA ARG A 12 -4.65 -37.64 -8.20
C ARG A 12 -4.11 -36.31 -7.73
N GLU A 13 -4.21 -35.28 -8.55
CA GLU A 13 -4.06 -33.90 -8.14
C GLU A 13 -5.19 -33.53 -7.18
N ALA A 14 -4.87 -33.39 -5.91
CA ALA A 14 -5.76 -32.81 -4.92
C ALA A 14 -5.68 -31.28 -5.07
N GLY A 15 -6.51 -30.73 -5.95
CA GLY A 15 -6.80 -29.31 -5.99
C GLY A 15 -7.62 -28.93 -4.77
N ALA A 16 -6.96 -28.51 -3.69
CA ALA A 16 -7.61 -27.86 -2.57
C ALA A 16 -8.03 -26.46 -3.05
N ALA A 17 -9.32 -26.29 -3.33
CA ALA A 17 -9.92 -24.97 -3.47
C ALA A 17 -9.74 -24.25 -2.15
N ALA A 18 -8.89 -23.19 -2.14
CA ALA A 18 -8.79 -22.28 -1.02
C ALA A 18 -10.17 -21.63 -0.83
N GLY A 19 -10.85 -21.97 0.26
CA GLY A 19 -12.06 -21.29 0.67
C GLY A 19 -11.78 -19.82 0.97
N PRO A 20 -12.81 -18.96 1.03
CA PRO A 20 -12.61 -17.54 1.33
C PRO A 20 -11.82 -17.38 2.62
N LEU A 21 -10.74 -16.59 2.56
CA LEU A 21 -9.87 -16.27 3.69
C LEU A 21 -10.74 -15.72 4.84
N SER A 22 -11.00 -16.54 5.85
CA SER A 22 -11.58 -16.08 7.09
C SER A 22 -10.52 -15.28 7.82
N LEU A 23 -10.70 -13.97 7.90
CA LEU A 23 -9.82 -13.09 8.66
C LEU A 23 -9.75 -13.55 10.13
N PRO A 24 -8.57 -13.61 10.73
CA PRO A 24 -8.44 -14.07 12.11
C PRO A 24 -9.16 -13.11 13.10
N PRO A 25 -9.66 -13.61 14.24
CA PRO A 25 -10.57 -12.90 15.14
C PRO A 25 -9.98 -11.69 15.90
N LYS A 26 -8.73 -11.31 15.61
CA LYS A 26 -8.03 -10.16 16.25
C LYS A 26 -8.16 -8.84 15.50
N TRP A 27 -8.94 -8.79 14.43
CA TRP A 27 -9.15 -7.57 13.66
C TRP A 27 -10.13 -6.65 14.40
N VAL A 28 -9.67 -5.48 14.76
CA VAL A 28 -10.55 -4.42 15.24
C VAL A 28 -11.40 -4.00 14.03
N ARG A 29 -12.61 -4.53 13.92
CA ARG A 29 -13.61 -3.95 13.04
C ARG A 29 -13.83 -2.53 13.53
N GLY A 30 -13.44 -1.54 12.71
CA GLY A 30 -13.74 -0.15 13.00
C GLY A 30 -15.24 0.03 13.20
N ALA A 31 -15.62 1.05 13.99
CA ALA A 31 -17.01 1.39 14.26
C ALA A 31 -17.87 1.45 12.98
N PRO A 32 -19.17 1.18 13.06
CA PRO A 32 -20.07 1.15 11.91
C PRO A 32 -20.04 2.47 11.15
N ASP A 33 -20.12 2.34 9.83
CA ASP A 33 -19.98 3.38 8.83
C ASP A 33 -20.89 4.59 9.06
N GLY A 34 -20.29 5.75 9.25
CA GLY A 34 -20.95 7.01 8.94
C GLY A 34 -21.00 7.20 7.42
N ASP A 35 -22.14 7.63 6.89
CA ASP A 35 -22.35 7.93 5.47
C ASP A 35 -21.25 8.89 4.96
N GLY A 36 -20.45 8.43 3.98
CA GLY A 36 -19.42 9.22 3.30
C GLY A 36 -17.96 8.83 3.52
N GLU A 37 -17.62 7.93 4.43
CA GLU A 37 -16.27 7.49 4.66
C GLU A 37 -15.80 6.53 3.54
N ASN A 38 -14.67 6.85 2.90
CA ASN A 38 -14.02 6.01 1.90
C ASN A 38 -12.61 5.61 2.37
N ALA A 39 -11.97 4.69 1.65
CA ALA A 39 -10.65 4.17 2.01
C ALA A 39 -9.60 5.28 2.20
N LEU A 40 -9.60 6.28 1.33
CA LEU A 40 -8.67 7.40 1.38
C LEU A 40 -8.93 8.29 2.61
N ALA A 41 -10.20 8.51 2.96
CA ALA A 41 -10.57 9.27 4.17
C ALA A 41 -10.07 8.57 5.44
N VAL A 42 -10.18 7.23 5.51
CA VAL A 42 -9.63 6.43 6.62
C VAL A 42 -8.12 6.57 6.71
N ALA A 43 -7.40 6.39 5.58
CA ALA A 43 -5.96 6.52 5.53
C ALA A 43 -5.51 7.94 5.93
N HIS A 44 -6.14 8.98 5.41
CA HIS A 44 -5.84 10.38 5.76
C HIS A 44 -6.13 10.70 7.23
N ALA A 45 -7.24 10.21 7.79
CA ALA A 45 -7.55 10.40 9.21
C ALA A 45 -6.46 9.78 10.09
N PHE A 46 -6.03 8.55 9.74
CA PHE A 46 -4.95 7.88 10.45
C PHE A 46 -3.63 8.64 10.35
N LEU A 47 -3.24 9.09 9.15
CA LEU A 47 -2.01 9.88 8.95
C LEU A 47 -2.03 11.19 9.74
N ARG A 48 -3.17 11.93 9.78
CA ARG A 48 -3.30 13.17 10.57
C ARG A 48 -3.02 12.96 12.06
N THR A 49 -3.33 11.80 12.60
CA THR A 49 -3.11 11.52 14.03
C THR A 49 -1.68 11.11 14.36
N HIS A 50 -0.90 10.67 13.37
CA HIS A 50 0.43 10.10 13.58
C HIS A 50 1.57 10.96 13.00
N VAL A 51 1.34 11.62 11.86
CA VAL A 51 2.36 12.43 11.18
C VAL A 51 2.43 13.82 11.83
N ARG A 52 3.63 14.28 12.17
CA ARG A 52 3.88 15.57 12.82
C ARG A 52 4.60 16.53 11.87
N PRO A 53 4.49 17.85 12.09
CA PRO A 53 5.34 18.80 11.40
C PRO A 53 6.83 18.45 11.57
N GLY A 54 7.60 18.61 10.50
CA GLY A 54 9.01 18.19 10.44
C GLY A 54 9.26 16.74 10.02
N ALA A 55 8.21 15.93 9.87
CA ALA A 55 8.32 14.51 9.49
C ALA A 55 8.91 14.31 8.08
N PHE A 56 9.54 13.14 7.89
CA PHE A 56 9.91 12.63 6.58
C PHE A 56 8.90 11.56 6.14
N ALA A 57 8.21 11.81 5.03
CA ALA A 57 7.22 10.90 4.49
C ALA A 57 7.57 10.43 3.07
N LEU A 58 7.17 9.19 2.75
CA LEU A 58 7.27 8.58 1.43
C LEU A 58 5.86 8.35 0.86
N ASP A 59 5.67 8.74 -0.40
CA ASP A 59 4.51 8.35 -1.21
C ASP A 59 5.00 7.38 -2.29
N ALA A 60 4.75 6.10 -2.11
CA ALA A 60 5.26 5.05 -2.99
C ALA A 60 4.53 4.96 -4.34
N THR A 61 3.45 5.73 -4.52
CA THR A 61 2.53 5.70 -5.67
C THR A 61 2.00 7.09 -5.97
N ALA A 62 2.89 7.98 -6.45
CA ALA A 62 2.61 9.42 -6.57
C ALA A 62 1.35 9.74 -7.39
N GLY A 63 1.15 9.05 -8.51
CA GLY A 63 0.01 9.25 -9.38
C GLY A 63 -0.16 10.71 -9.80
N ASN A 64 -1.32 11.28 -9.54
CA ASN A 64 -1.60 12.69 -9.81
C ASN A 64 -1.23 13.63 -8.65
N GLY A 65 -0.51 13.15 -7.62
CA GLY A 65 0.08 13.95 -6.54
C GLY A 65 -0.90 14.43 -5.45
N HIS A 66 -2.07 13.82 -5.34
CA HIS A 66 -3.05 14.22 -4.31
C HIS A 66 -2.56 13.87 -2.91
N ASP A 67 -2.08 12.64 -2.71
CA ASP A 67 -1.56 12.19 -1.42
C ASP A 67 -0.19 12.79 -1.13
N THR A 68 0.65 12.97 -2.15
CA THR A 68 1.91 13.71 -2.00
C THR A 68 1.67 15.12 -1.46
N LEU A 69 0.71 15.87 -2.04
CA LEU A 69 0.34 17.21 -1.57
C LEU A 69 -0.25 17.18 -0.15
N PHE A 70 -1.10 16.20 0.15
CA PHE A 70 -1.65 16.00 1.48
C PHE A 70 -0.53 15.79 2.51
N LEU A 71 0.45 14.90 2.22
CA LEU A 71 1.60 14.67 3.07
C LEU A 71 2.44 15.95 3.25
N CYS A 72 2.71 16.71 2.19
CA CYS A 72 3.44 17.99 2.28
C CYS A 72 2.78 18.96 3.25
N ARG A 73 1.45 19.04 3.24
CA ARG A 73 0.69 19.88 4.17
C ARG A 73 0.78 19.39 5.62
N LEU A 74 0.83 18.06 5.84
CA LEU A 74 0.99 17.49 7.18
C LEU A 74 2.39 17.75 7.75
N VAL A 75 3.43 17.48 6.95
CA VAL A 75 4.80 17.61 7.44
C VAL A 75 5.25 19.07 7.54
N GLY A 76 4.58 19.98 6.84
CA GLY A 76 4.87 21.41 6.85
C GLY A 76 6.26 21.78 6.31
N ALA A 77 6.63 23.05 6.43
CA ALA A 77 7.85 23.59 5.81
C ALA A 77 9.16 22.97 6.34
N ALA A 78 9.17 22.43 7.56
CA ALA A 78 10.33 21.79 8.15
C ALA A 78 10.43 20.29 7.81
N GLY A 79 9.40 19.73 7.16
CA GLY A 79 9.36 18.32 6.79
C GLY A 79 9.85 18.07 5.37
N ARG A 80 9.77 16.80 4.97
CA ARG A 80 10.17 16.35 3.63
C ARG A 80 9.25 15.25 3.13
N VAL A 81 8.90 15.30 1.83
CA VAL A 81 8.14 14.25 1.15
C VAL A 81 8.87 13.83 -0.11
N LEU A 82 9.09 12.53 -0.29
CA LEU A 82 9.51 11.94 -1.56
C LEU A 82 8.39 11.08 -2.10
N ALA A 83 8.04 11.30 -3.36
CA ALA A 83 7.01 10.53 -4.06
C ALA A 83 7.63 9.77 -5.24
N PHE A 84 7.10 8.59 -5.53
CA PHE A 84 7.63 7.68 -6.55
C PHE A 84 6.56 7.29 -7.54
N ASP A 85 6.89 7.33 -8.81
CA ASP A 85 6.08 6.75 -9.87
C ASP A 85 6.96 6.32 -11.04
N VAL A 86 6.56 5.27 -11.73
CA VAL A 86 7.26 4.76 -12.92
C VAL A 86 6.78 5.44 -14.21
N GLN A 87 5.69 6.20 -14.15
CA GLN A 87 5.14 6.92 -15.29
C GLN A 87 5.63 8.37 -15.29
N PRO A 88 6.33 8.84 -16.36
CA PRO A 88 6.80 10.23 -16.45
C PRO A 88 5.69 11.25 -16.24
N GLN A 89 4.50 11.00 -16.81
CA GLN A 89 3.35 11.89 -16.69
C GLN A 89 2.89 12.05 -15.23
N ALA A 90 2.89 10.98 -14.44
CA ALA A 90 2.55 11.03 -13.02
C ALA A 90 3.54 11.90 -12.24
N VAL A 91 4.83 11.74 -12.50
CA VAL A 91 5.89 12.55 -11.89
C VAL A 91 5.74 14.04 -12.25
N GLU A 92 5.47 14.34 -13.51
CA GLU A 92 5.26 15.70 -13.99
C GLU A 92 4.02 16.33 -13.33
N ASN A 93 2.88 15.64 -13.36
CA ASN A 93 1.63 16.09 -12.73
C ASN A 93 1.81 16.35 -11.24
N THR A 94 2.47 15.43 -10.53
CA THR A 94 2.74 15.59 -9.10
C THR A 94 3.63 16.80 -8.82
N ASN A 95 4.75 16.95 -9.54
CA ASN A 95 5.64 18.08 -9.35
C ASN A 95 4.98 19.42 -9.73
N ALA A 96 4.13 19.46 -10.77
CA ALA A 96 3.35 20.64 -11.10
C ALA A 96 2.39 21.01 -9.97
N ARG A 97 1.60 20.03 -9.48
CA ARG A 97 0.68 20.21 -8.35
C ARG A 97 1.37 20.74 -7.10
N LEU A 98 2.55 20.22 -6.77
CA LEU A 98 3.32 20.70 -5.62
C LEU A 98 3.77 22.15 -5.79
N ARG A 99 4.26 22.53 -6.97
CA ARG A 99 4.65 23.92 -7.25
C ARG A 99 3.47 24.89 -7.16
N GLU A 100 2.35 24.55 -7.80
CA GLU A 100 1.12 25.35 -7.79
C GLU A 100 0.55 25.58 -6.38
N ASN A 101 0.80 24.65 -5.47
CA ASN A 101 0.35 24.72 -4.08
C ASN A 101 1.43 25.18 -3.10
N GLY A 102 2.57 25.71 -3.57
CA GLY A 102 3.64 26.21 -2.71
C GLY A 102 4.41 25.15 -1.93
N CYS A 103 4.29 23.88 -2.33
CA CYS A 103 4.92 22.74 -1.65
C CYS A 103 6.19 22.21 -2.33
N GLY A 104 6.68 22.86 -3.40
CA GLY A 104 7.82 22.38 -4.18
C GLY A 104 9.16 22.34 -3.44
N GLN A 105 9.28 23.01 -2.28
CA GLN A 105 10.46 22.93 -1.43
C GLN A 105 10.35 21.81 -0.38
N VAL A 106 9.14 21.33 -0.10
CA VAL A 106 8.84 20.28 0.89
C VAL A 106 8.78 18.92 0.24
N GLY A 107 8.17 18.83 -0.95
CA GLY A 107 7.94 17.59 -1.65
C GLY A 107 8.46 17.57 -3.08
N ARG A 108 8.83 16.38 -3.53
CA ARG A 108 9.14 16.12 -4.94
C ARG A 108 8.77 14.70 -5.33
N ALA A 109 8.31 14.52 -6.56
CA ALA A 109 8.19 13.21 -7.18
C ALA A 109 9.43 12.91 -8.02
N VAL A 110 9.86 11.65 -8.00
CA VAL A 110 10.96 11.10 -8.77
C VAL A 110 10.46 10.00 -9.69
N LEU A 111 11.04 9.91 -10.89
CA LEU A 111 10.75 8.86 -11.86
C LEU A 111 11.55 7.62 -11.47
N ASP A 112 11.00 6.83 -10.59
CA ASP A 112 11.58 5.57 -10.14
C ASP A 112 10.50 4.65 -9.56
N SER A 113 10.82 3.36 -9.48
CA SER A 113 9.96 2.37 -8.86
C SER A 113 10.03 2.44 -7.34
N HIS A 114 8.89 2.26 -6.68
CA HIS A 114 8.87 2.03 -5.23
C HIS A 114 9.68 0.79 -4.79
N ALA A 115 10.07 -0.09 -5.70
CA ALA A 115 11.02 -1.16 -5.40
C ALA A 115 12.38 -0.64 -4.92
N ASN A 116 12.74 0.60 -5.27
CA ASN A 116 14.04 1.21 -5.00
C ASN A 116 14.05 2.13 -3.78
N LEU A 117 13.03 2.10 -2.91
CA LEU A 117 12.89 2.96 -1.72
C LEU A 117 14.14 2.99 -0.84
N ALA A 118 14.85 1.86 -0.71
CA ALA A 118 16.09 1.75 0.08
C ALA A 118 17.24 2.65 -0.41
N ALA A 119 17.20 3.11 -1.67
CA ALA A 119 18.20 4.04 -2.20
C ALA A 119 17.96 5.49 -1.74
N TYR A 120 16.80 5.81 -1.16
CA TYR A 120 16.36 7.17 -0.87
C TYR A 120 16.22 7.50 0.62
N ALA A 121 16.22 6.49 1.48
CA ALA A 121 16.09 6.65 2.92
C ALA A 121 16.89 5.58 3.67
N ALA A 122 17.42 5.93 4.82
CA ALA A 122 18.07 4.99 5.70
C ALA A 122 17.05 4.19 6.53
N PRO A 123 17.36 2.95 6.95
CA PRO A 123 16.50 2.23 7.89
C PRO A 123 16.20 3.06 9.15
N GLY A 124 14.94 3.06 9.57
CA GLY A 124 14.50 3.79 10.77
C GLY A 124 14.45 5.31 10.65
N SER A 125 14.52 5.88 9.42
CA SER A 125 14.53 7.34 9.21
C SER A 125 13.21 7.93 8.71
N VAL A 126 12.24 7.10 8.37
CA VAL A 126 10.97 7.52 7.77
C VAL A 126 9.87 7.54 8.84
N ASP A 127 9.08 8.62 8.86
CA ASP A 127 7.94 8.76 9.77
C ASP A 127 6.66 8.14 9.21
N ALA A 128 6.46 8.27 7.90
CA ALA A 128 5.26 7.75 7.25
C ALA A 128 5.53 7.25 5.82
N ALA A 129 4.84 6.19 5.42
CA ALA A 129 4.83 5.70 4.04
C ALA A 129 3.38 5.48 3.57
N VAL A 130 3.10 5.80 2.31
CA VAL A 130 1.77 5.67 1.69
C VAL A 130 1.87 4.85 0.42
N PHE A 131 0.94 3.91 0.25
CA PHE A 131 0.75 3.12 -0.96
C PHE A 131 -0.71 3.18 -1.39
N ASN A 132 -0.96 3.58 -2.65
CA ASN A 132 -2.26 3.42 -3.31
C ASN A 132 -2.06 2.46 -4.49
N LEU A 133 -2.38 1.19 -4.27
CA LEU A 133 -2.10 0.14 -5.24
C LEU A 133 -3.19 0.11 -6.32
N GLY A 134 -2.77 -0.02 -7.58
CA GLY A 134 -3.68 -0.03 -8.71
C GLY A 134 -3.04 0.59 -9.96
N TYR A 135 -3.82 1.31 -10.73
CA TYR A 135 -3.38 2.02 -11.92
C TYR A 135 -3.59 3.53 -11.78
N LEU A 136 -2.85 4.31 -12.56
CA LEU A 136 -2.99 5.77 -12.61
C LEU A 136 -4.33 6.14 -13.27
N PRO A 137 -5.26 6.83 -12.58
CA PRO A 137 -6.47 7.33 -13.19
C PRO A 137 -6.16 8.28 -14.36
N GLY A 138 -6.64 7.94 -15.56
CA GLY A 138 -6.36 8.69 -16.79
C GLY A 138 -5.00 8.40 -17.43
N GLY A 139 -4.20 7.47 -16.87
CA GLY A 139 -2.93 7.01 -17.43
C GLY A 139 -3.06 5.73 -18.26
N ASP A 140 -1.92 5.12 -18.56
CA ASP A 140 -1.86 3.83 -19.23
C ASP A 140 -2.32 2.70 -18.29
N HIS A 141 -3.47 2.12 -18.58
CA HIS A 141 -4.03 0.99 -17.82
C HIS A 141 -3.23 -0.31 -17.97
N GLY A 142 -2.25 -0.38 -18.89
CA GLY A 142 -1.29 -1.47 -18.98
C GLY A 142 -0.20 -1.40 -17.89
N VAL A 143 -0.04 -0.25 -17.24
CA VAL A 143 0.90 -0.02 -16.14
C VAL A 143 0.15 -0.01 -14.82
N PHE A 144 0.30 -1.08 -14.06
CA PHE A 144 -0.33 -1.23 -12.75
C PHE A 144 0.64 -1.92 -11.78
N THR A 145 0.36 -1.79 -10.49
CA THR A 145 1.15 -2.44 -9.44
C THR A 145 0.95 -3.97 -9.48
N THR A 146 1.96 -4.70 -9.07
CA THR A 146 1.92 -6.16 -9.02
C THR A 146 2.43 -6.68 -7.68
N PRO A 147 1.94 -7.84 -7.18
CA PRO A 147 2.35 -8.35 -5.88
C PRO A 147 3.85 -8.64 -5.78
N GLY A 148 4.49 -9.01 -6.91
CA GLY A 148 5.94 -9.26 -6.98
C GLY A 148 6.80 -8.02 -6.77
N VAL A 149 6.24 -6.83 -6.94
CA VAL A 149 6.90 -5.54 -6.71
C VAL A 149 6.38 -4.87 -5.45
N SER A 150 5.06 -4.84 -5.26
CA SER A 150 4.42 -4.12 -4.15
C SER A 150 4.77 -4.72 -2.79
N VAL A 151 4.74 -6.06 -2.64
CA VAL A 151 5.03 -6.71 -1.35
C VAL A 151 6.48 -6.50 -0.90
N PRO A 152 7.52 -6.71 -1.75
CA PRO A 152 8.89 -6.36 -1.40
C PRO A 152 9.07 -4.87 -1.05
N ALA A 153 8.43 -3.96 -1.80
CA ALA A 153 8.50 -2.53 -1.53
C ALA A 153 7.90 -2.16 -0.17
N MET A 154 6.76 -2.75 0.20
CA MET A 154 6.16 -2.55 1.53
C MET A 154 7.05 -3.09 2.64
N ARG A 155 7.72 -4.24 2.44
CA ARG A 155 8.71 -4.78 3.39
C ARG A 155 9.84 -3.78 3.59
N THR A 156 10.41 -3.26 2.52
CA THR A 156 11.43 -2.21 2.56
C THR A 156 10.90 -0.96 3.29
N ALA A 157 9.70 -0.49 2.96
CA ALA A 157 9.10 0.66 3.63
C ALA A 157 8.96 0.44 5.15
N LEU A 158 8.55 -0.75 5.60
CA LEU A 158 8.48 -1.09 7.03
C LEU A 158 9.86 -1.09 7.71
N GLU A 159 10.93 -1.48 7.01
CA GLU A 159 12.30 -1.39 7.51
C GLU A 159 12.75 0.07 7.63
N LEU A 160 12.39 0.92 6.65
CA LEU A 160 12.70 2.34 6.63
C LEU A 160 11.95 3.13 7.71
N LEU A 161 10.74 2.67 8.12
CA LEU A 161 10.01 3.33 9.20
C LEU A 161 10.79 3.31 10.51
N ARG A 162 10.83 4.47 11.19
CA ARG A 162 11.30 4.55 12.57
C ARG A 162 10.34 3.83 13.54
N PRO A 163 10.76 3.50 14.76
CA PRO A 163 9.84 3.14 15.82
C PRO A 163 8.75 4.22 16.01
N GLY A 164 7.48 3.81 16.06
CA GLY A 164 6.32 4.71 16.07
C GLY A 164 5.99 5.34 14.72
N GLY A 165 6.70 4.99 13.64
CA GLY A 165 6.35 5.37 12.27
C GLY A 165 5.17 4.58 11.74
N VAL A 166 4.52 5.09 10.70
CA VAL A 166 3.26 4.53 10.20
C VAL A 166 3.28 4.28 8.69
N MET A 167 2.49 3.30 8.24
CA MET A 167 2.25 3.06 6.83
C MET A 167 0.75 2.93 6.57
N THR A 168 0.28 3.52 5.47
CA THR A 168 -1.07 3.27 4.96
C THR A 168 -1.00 2.63 3.58
N VAL A 169 -1.89 1.66 3.36
CA VAL A 169 -2.03 0.99 2.06
C VAL A 169 -3.50 0.99 1.67
N CYS A 170 -3.85 1.64 0.57
CA CYS A 170 -5.17 1.52 -0.04
C CYS A 170 -5.06 0.50 -1.17
N VAL A 171 -5.72 -0.65 -0.99
CA VAL A 171 -5.68 -1.75 -1.95
C VAL A 171 -6.86 -1.62 -2.89
N TYR A 172 -6.62 -1.14 -4.11
CA TYR A 172 -7.61 -1.11 -5.18
C TYR A 172 -7.61 -2.48 -5.87
N TYR A 173 -8.78 -3.08 -6.03
CA TYR A 173 -8.90 -4.40 -6.62
C TYR A 173 -10.07 -4.44 -7.61
N GLY A 174 -9.74 -4.63 -8.86
CA GLY A 174 -10.68 -4.82 -9.96
C GLY A 174 -10.07 -5.79 -10.97
N GLY A 175 -10.86 -6.70 -11.52
CA GLY A 175 -10.36 -7.72 -12.43
C GLY A 175 -9.42 -8.75 -11.78
N PRO A 176 -8.96 -9.76 -12.55
CA PRO A 176 -8.16 -10.86 -12.02
C PRO A 176 -6.82 -10.44 -11.40
N GLN A 177 -6.15 -9.46 -12.02
CA GLN A 177 -4.83 -8.99 -11.58
C GLN A 177 -4.91 -8.23 -10.26
N GLY A 178 -5.89 -7.33 -10.10
CA GLY A 178 -6.10 -6.61 -8.85
C GLY A 178 -6.53 -7.54 -7.72
N MET A 179 -7.26 -8.61 -8.02
CA MET A 179 -7.62 -9.63 -7.03
C MET A 179 -6.39 -10.38 -6.52
N ALA A 180 -5.47 -10.78 -7.42
CA ALA A 180 -4.23 -11.46 -7.02
C ALA A 180 -3.33 -10.55 -6.17
N GLU A 181 -3.22 -9.26 -6.53
CA GLU A 181 -2.47 -8.29 -5.73
C GLU A 181 -3.11 -8.07 -4.36
N LYS A 182 -4.42 -7.89 -4.31
CA LYS A 182 -5.17 -7.77 -3.04
C LYS A 182 -4.87 -8.93 -2.10
N ASP A 183 -4.99 -10.16 -2.59
CA ASP A 183 -4.82 -11.35 -1.76
C ASP A 183 -3.39 -11.46 -1.22
N ALA A 184 -2.37 -11.20 -2.05
CA ALA A 184 -0.98 -11.23 -1.65
C ALA A 184 -0.63 -10.12 -0.65
N VAL A 185 -1.11 -8.88 -0.90
CA VAL A 185 -0.87 -7.72 -0.04
C VAL A 185 -1.55 -7.91 1.32
N LEU A 186 -2.81 -8.32 1.34
CA LEU A 186 -3.52 -8.57 2.59
C LEU A 186 -2.86 -9.71 3.37
N ALA A 187 -2.49 -10.82 2.73
CA ALA A 187 -1.79 -11.91 3.40
C ALA A 187 -0.46 -11.44 4.02
N PHE A 188 0.33 -10.63 3.29
CA PHE A 188 1.57 -10.07 3.80
C PHE A 188 1.35 -9.16 5.01
N LEU A 189 0.48 -8.17 4.88
CA LEU A 189 0.27 -7.16 5.93
C LEU A 189 -0.37 -7.77 7.19
N THR A 190 -1.26 -8.73 7.00
CA THR A 190 -1.95 -9.40 8.10
C THR A 190 -1.08 -10.43 8.80
N GLY A 191 -0.07 -10.93 8.12
CA GLY A 191 0.94 -11.83 8.68
C GLY A 191 2.09 -11.12 9.40
N LEU A 192 2.09 -9.79 9.49
CA LEU A 192 3.13 -9.07 10.23
C LEU A 192 3.11 -9.43 11.72
N PRO A 193 4.29 -9.61 12.35
CA PRO A 193 4.38 -10.01 13.76
C PRO A 193 3.76 -8.94 14.66
N PRO A 194 2.78 -9.31 15.53
CA PRO A 194 2.05 -8.34 16.35
C PRO A 194 2.93 -7.68 17.43
N GLU A 195 4.08 -8.26 17.73
CA GLU A 195 5.08 -7.66 18.62
C GLU A 195 5.66 -6.41 17.99
N GLY A 196 5.92 -6.44 16.66
CA GLY A 196 6.56 -5.35 15.92
C GLY A 196 5.59 -4.35 15.29
N TYR A 197 4.34 -4.77 15.06
CA TYR A 197 3.40 -3.96 14.28
C TYR A 197 1.99 -4.03 14.86
N ARG A 198 1.28 -2.90 14.78
CA ARG A 198 -0.18 -2.86 14.92
C ARG A 198 -0.77 -2.68 13.53
N VAL A 199 -1.57 -3.64 13.08
CA VAL A 199 -2.22 -3.60 11.77
C VAL A 199 -3.73 -3.50 11.96
N SER A 200 -4.36 -2.55 11.28
CA SER A 200 -5.81 -2.42 11.22
C SER A 200 -6.28 -2.38 9.77
N VAL A 201 -7.26 -3.21 9.46
CA VAL A 201 -7.89 -3.29 8.13
C VAL A 201 -9.34 -2.85 8.28
N ARG A 202 -9.79 -1.94 7.41
CA ARG A 202 -11.20 -1.61 7.33
C ARG A 202 -11.81 -2.23 6.09
N ASP A 203 -12.76 -3.13 6.29
CA ASP A 203 -13.43 -3.83 5.22
C ASP A 203 -14.65 -3.05 4.73
N PHE A 204 -14.67 -2.72 3.45
CA PHE A 204 -15.79 -2.12 2.75
C PHE A 204 -16.46 -3.08 1.76
N SER A 205 -16.16 -4.39 1.83
CA SER A 205 -16.64 -5.41 0.88
C SER A 205 -18.18 -5.51 0.79
N GLY A 206 -18.90 -5.02 1.80
CA GLY A 206 -20.38 -4.92 1.77
C GLY A 206 -20.91 -3.78 0.91
N ARG A 207 -20.07 -2.90 0.37
CA ARG A 207 -20.49 -1.76 -0.46
C ARG A 207 -20.39 -2.12 -1.96
N PRO A 208 -21.29 -1.59 -2.81
CA PRO A 208 -21.22 -1.81 -4.25
C PRO A 208 -19.96 -1.17 -4.85
N GLY A 209 -19.47 -1.70 -5.98
CA GLY A 209 -18.41 -1.09 -6.78
C GLY A 209 -16.97 -1.45 -6.37
N CYS A 210 -16.73 -2.51 -5.63
CA CYS A 210 -15.39 -2.95 -5.21
C CYS A 210 -14.56 -1.81 -4.57
N PRO A 211 -15.04 -1.21 -3.48
CA PRO A 211 -14.34 -0.09 -2.86
C PRO A 211 -12.95 -0.53 -2.35
N PRO A 212 -11.93 0.33 -2.44
CA PRO A 212 -10.59 0.00 -1.96
C PRO A 212 -10.58 -0.37 -0.48
N ILE A 213 -9.69 -1.26 -0.10
CA ILE A 213 -9.50 -1.70 1.28
C ILE A 213 -8.35 -0.90 1.91
N PRO A 214 -8.61 -0.02 2.88
CA PRO A 214 -7.55 0.67 3.59
C PRO A 214 -6.96 -0.23 4.68
N VAL A 215 -5.64 -0.28 4.72
CA VAL A 215 -4.85 -0.92 5.76
C VAL A 215 -3.98 0.14 6.42
N CYS A 216 -4.06 0.27 7.73
CA CYS A 216 -3.25 1.18 8.52
C CYS A 216 -2.30 0.38 9.41
N ILE A 217 -1.02 0.69 9.35
CA ILE A 217 0.05 -0.01 10.05
C ILE A 217 0.82 0.99 10.92
N GLU A 218 1.06 0.64 12.17
CA GLU A 218 1.95 1.35 13.08
C GLU A 218 3.11 0.41 13.45
N LYS A 219 4.35 0.84 13.23
CA LYS A 219 5.54 0.16 13.72
C LYS A 219 5.70 0.46 15.21
N ARG A 220 5.67 -0.57 16.05
CA ARG A 220 5.74 -0.36 17.51
C ARG A 220 7.10 0.23 17.91
N ALA A 221 7.08 1.14 18.89
CA ALA A 221 8.27 1.51 19.62
C ALA A 221 8.58 0.41 20.63
N TRP A 222 9.81 -0.06 20.63
CA TRP A 222 10.34 -0.96 21.65
C TRP A 222 10.78 -0.16 22.88
#